data_a9475833e9bff241f13f0a180f2a8b49
#
_entry.id   a9475833e9bff241f13f0a180f2a8b49
#
_cell.length_a   1.000
_cell.length_b   1.000
_cell.length_c   1.000
_cell.angle_alpha   90.00
_cell.angle_beta   90.00
_cell.angle_gamma   90.00
#
_symmetry.space_group_name_H-M   'P 1'
#
loop_
_entity.id
_entity.type
_entity.pdbx_description
1 polymer ?
#
loop_
_entity_poly.entity_id
_entity_poly.type
_entity_poly.pdbx_seq_one_letter_code
_entity_poly.pdbx_strand_id
1 'polypeptide(L)'
;MRKRLTYVRVGNNWNYVCAIIDLHNREIIGYAAGKNKSADLVKEAIYSIKYPLNKIKIFHTDRGREFDNKSIDKILDIFGIERSLSKKGSPYDNAVAEAFNKVMKTEFVYQKEFRSLKQLKLELAEYVYWYNNLRIHGSLGYLTPVKYRHLRLTSSY
;
A
#
# COMPACT_ATOMS: atom_id res chain seq x y z
N MET A 1 -8.98 2.17 2.70
CA MET A 1 -7.51 2.12 2.59
C MET A 1 -6.99 0.92 3.34
N ARG A 2 -6.13 0.16 2.75
CA ARG A 2 -5.56 -1.03 3.36
C ARG A 2 -4.05 -1.09 3.16
N LYS A 3 -3.35 -1.54 4.17
CA LYS A 3 -1.92 -1.72 4.19
C LYS A 3 -1.53 -3.18 3.94
N ARG A 4 -0.44 -3.37 3.23
CA ARG A 4 0.19 -4.67 3.00
C ARG A 4 1.67 -4.64 3.27
N LEU A 5 2.15 -5.71 3.89
CA LEU A 5 3.56 -5.95 4.12
C LEU A 5 4.02 -7.12 3.26
N THR A 6 5.09 -6.92 2.52
CA THR A 6 5.68 -7.94 1.65
C THR A 6 7.14 -8.16 2.02
N TYR A 7 7.53 -9.43 2.12
CA TYR A 7 8.92 -9.84 2.33
C TYR A 7 9.66 -9.83 1.01
N VAL A 8 10.84 -9.22 0.99
CA VAL A 8 11.68 -9.12 -0.20
C VAL A 8 13.10 -9.52 0.14
N ARG A 9 13.68 -10.43 -0.63
CA ARG A 9 15.07 -10.82 -0.44
C ARG A 9 16.00 -9.79 -1.08
N VAL A 10 16.94 -9.29 -0.29
CA VAL A 10 17.96 -8.34 -0.71
C VAL A 10 19.32 -8.92 -0.37
N GLY A 11 20.06 -9.37 -1.38
CA GLY A 11 21.27 -10.16 -1.14
C GLY A 11 20.95 -11.42 -0.33
N ASN A 12 21.60 -11.59 0.80
CA ASN A 12 21.37 -12.72 1.72
C ASN A 12 20.38 -12.40 2.86
N ASN A 13 19.83 -11.21 2.90
CA ASN A 13 18.97 -10.74 3.97
C ASN A 13 17.52 -10.55 3.51
N TRP A 14 16.59 -10.69 4.46
CA TRP A 14 15.20 -10.29 4.24
C TRP A 14 15.03 -8.80 4.49
N ASN A 15 14.41 -8.12 3.55
CA ASN A 15 13.89 -6.78 3.69
C ASN A 15 12.36 -6.78 3.53
N TYR A 16 11.75 -5.63 3.71
CA TYR A 16 10.30 -5.53 3.78
C TYR A 16 9.82 -4.32 3.00
N VAL A 17 8.70 -4.50 2.31
CA VAL A 17 7.97 -3.42 1.65
C VAL A 17 6.61 -3.28 2.30
N CYS A 18 6.28 -2.08 2.73
CA CYS A 18 4.96 -1.72 3.18
C CYS A 18 4.27 -0.89 2.10
N ALA A 19 3.14 -1.35 1.61
CA ALA A 19 2.33 -0.64 0.65
C ALA A 19 0.95 -0.34 1.23
N ILE A 20 0.46 0.86 0.98
CA ILE A 20 -0.88 1.30 1.38
C ILE A 20 -1.69 1.51 0.12
N ILE A 21 -2.78 0.77 0.01
CA ILE A 21 -3.62 0.76 -1.18
C ILE A 21 -5.00 1.34 -0.87
N ASP A 22 -5.51 2.15 -1.78
CA ASP A 22 -6.89 2.58 -1.79
C ASP A 22 -7.73 1.46 -2.43
N LEU A 23 -8.63 0.86 -1.65
CA LEU A 23 -9.46 -0.26 -2.12
C LEU A 23 -10.50 0.16 -3.17
N HIS A 24 -10.80 1.45 -3.25
CA HIS A 24 -11.80 1.97 -4.17
C HIS A 24 -11.27 2.06 -5.61
N ASN A 25 -10.12 2.72 -5.79
CA ASN A 25 -9.51 2.93 -7.10
C ASN A 25 -8.26 2.08 -7.36
N ARG A 26 -7.89 1.21 -6.44
CA ARG A 26 -6.70 0.33 -6.53
C ARG A 26 -5.35 1.05 -6.53
N GLU A 27 -5.32 2.33 -6.26
CA GLU A 27 -4.10 3.13 -6.26
C GLU A 27 -3.21 2.78 -5.07
N ILE A 28 -1.91 2.66 -5.31
CA ILE A 28 -0.91 2.61 -4.24
C ILE A 28 -0.67 4.06 -3.80
N ILE A 29 -1.21 4.45 -2.65
CA ILE A 29 -1.17 5.83 -2.16
C ILE A 29 0.00 6.11 -1.24
N GLY A 30 0.58 5.08 -0.64
CA GLY A 30 1.75 5.20 0.22
C GLY A 30 2.59 3.93 0.17
N TYR A 31 3.89 4.09 0.32
CA TYR A 31 4.81 2.94 0.32
C TYR A 31 6.13 3.29 1.02
N ALA A 32 6.78 2.27 1.54
CA ALA A 32 8.11 2.34 2.12
C ALA A 32 8.80 0.97 2.03
N ALA A 33 10.12 0.99 2.01
CA ALA A 33 10.95 -0.22 2.09
C ALA A 33 12.00 -0.07 3.19
N GLY A 34 12.30 -1.14 3.89
CA GLY A 34 13.25 -1.12 4.99
C GLY A 34 13.76 -2.50 5.37
N LYS A 35 14.80 -2.50 6.21
CA LYS A 35 15.45 -3.74 6.70
C LYS A 35 14.65 -4.43 7.79
N ASN A 36 13.81 -3.71 8.50
CA ASN A 36 13.10 -4.20 9.67
C ASN A 36 11.60 -4.17 9.47
N LYS A 37 10.96 -5.24 9.90
CA LYS A 37 9.50 -5.34 10.00
C LYS A 37 9.05 -4.63 11.28
N SER A 38 8.86 -3.33 11.20
CA SER A 38 8.59 -2.50 12.37
C SER A 38 7.47 -1.48 12.15
N ALA A 39 6.99 -0.90 13.24
CA ALA A 39 6.04 0.21 13.19
C ALA A 39 6.61 1.43 12.43
N ASP A 40 7.92 1.64 12.48
CA ASP A 40 8.57 2.74 11.76
C ASP A 40 8.41 2.61 10.25
N LEU A 41 8.47 1.40 9.71
CA LEU A 41 8.23 1.15 8.29
C LEU A 41 6.79 1.54 7.89
N VAL A 42 5.82 1.21 8.72
CA VAL A 42 4.41 1.59 8.51
C VAL A 42 4.24 3.09 8.57
N LYS A 43 4.89 3.77 9.53
CA LYS A 43 4.86 5.23 9.63
C LYS A 43 5.47 5.89 8.39
N GLU A 44 6.61 5.41 7.90
CA GLU A 44 7.21 5.90 6.66
C GLU A 44 6.23 5.78 5.48
N ALA A 45 5.55 4.66 5.36
CA ALA A 45 4.54 4.46 4.32
C ALA A 45 3.37 5.46 4.47
N ILE A 46 2.88 5.69 5.68
CA ILE A 46 1.82 6.68 5.95
C ILE A 46 2.29 8.08 5.58
N TYR A 47 3.50 8.46 5.99
CA TYR A 47 4.04 9.79 5.68
C TYR A 47 4.37 10.00 4.20
N SER A 48 4.52 8.93 3.43
CA SER A 48 4.70 9.02 1.97
C SER A 48 3.40 9.34 1.21
N ILE A 49 2.25 9.28 1.86
CA ILE A 49 0.95 9.58 1.25
C ILE A 49 0.89 11.06 0.89
N LYS A 50 0.64 11.34 -0.40
CA LYS A 50 0.54 12.71 -0.93
C LYS A 50 -0.84 13.33 -0.80
N TYR A 51 -1.83 12.57 -0.38
CA TYR A 51 -3.16 13.09 -0.09
C TYR A 51 -3.23 13.74 1.29
N PRO A 52 -4.15 14.68 1.50
CA PRO A 52 -4.47 15.14 2.84
C PRO A 52 -4.94 13.97 3.70
N LEU A 53 -4.18 13.64 4.74
CA LEU A 53 -4.47 12.48 5.62
C LEU A 53 -5.83 12.60 6.30
N ASN A 54 -6.30 13.81 6.56
CA ASN A 54 -7.62 14.05 7.14
C ASN A 54 -8.81 13.68 6.23
N LYS A 55 -8.57 13.42 4.95
CA LYS A 55 -9.59 12.91 4.02
C LYS A 55 -9.72 11.38 4.06
N ILE A 56 -8.79 10.70 4.69
CA ILE A 56 -8.83 9.26 4.87
C ILE A 56 -9.72 8.97 6.08
N LYS A 57 -10.75 8.16 5.90
CA LYS A 57 -11.71 7.86 6.97
C LYS A 57 -11.34 6.60 7.74
N ILE A 58 -10.97 5.53 7.02
CA ILE A 58 -10.73 4.21 7.62
C ILE A 58 -9.40 3.65 7.12
N PHE A 59 -8.64 3.14 8.06
CA PHE A 59 -7.37 2.45 7.82
C PHE A 59 -7.44 1.01 8.31
N HIS A 60 -7.46 0.06 7.38
CA HIS A 60 -7.50 -1.37 7.70
C HIS A 60 -6.08 -1.91 7.93
N THR A 61 -5.89 -2.58 9.05
CA THR A 61 -4.63 -3.26 9.37
C THR A 61 -4.89 -4.72 9.75
N ASP A 62 -3.90 -5.57 9.50
CA ASP A 62 -3.90 -6.93 10.06
C ASP A 62 -3.55 -6.87 11.56
N ARG A 63 -3.79 -7.97 12.28
CA ARG A 63 -3.48 -8.08 13.72
C ARG A 63 -1.99 -8.36 14.01
N GLY A 64 -1.07 -8.02 13.11
CA GLY A 64 0.36 -8.17 13.35
C GLY A 64 0.86 -7.22 14.44
N ARG A 65 1.87 -7.65 15.22
CA ARG A 65 2.46 -6.84 16.30
C ARG A 65 3.03 -5.51 15.82
N GLU A 66 3.55 -5.46 14.60
CA GLU A 66 4.06 -4.24 13.96
C GLU A 66 2.98 -3.20 13.71
N PHE A 67 1.71 -3.57 13.86
CA PHE A 67 0.55 -2.74 13.59
C PHE A 67 -0.27 -2.44 14.83
N ASP A 68 -0.11 -3.25 15.84
CA ASP A 68 -0.69 -3.03 17.15
C ASP A 68 0.27 -2.19 17.99
N ASN A 69 0.55 -0.98 17.48
CA ASN A 69 1.49 -0.07 18.10
C ASN A 69 0.81 1.25 18.41
N LYS A 70 0.95 1.68 19.67
CA LYS A 70 0.42 2.96 20.16
C LYS A 70 0.84 4.17 19.33
N SER A 71 2.01 4.11 18.70
CA SER A 71 2.49 5.21 17.87
C SER A 71 1.75 5.32 16.53
N ILE A 72 1.30 4.20 15.97
CA ILE A 72 0.45 4.21 14.78
C ILE A 72 -0.94 4.73 15.14
N ASP A 73 -1.52 4.26 16.23
CA ASP A 73 -2.81 4.74 16.73
C ASP A 73 -2.79 6.25 16.96
N LYS A 74 -1.71 6.76 17.54
CA LYS A 74 -1.53 8.20 17.79
C LYS A 74 -1.52 9.01 16.48
N ILE A 75 -0.86 8.52 15.42
CA ILE A 75 -0.87 9.17 14.11
C ILE A 75 -2.28 9.16 13.52
N LEU A 76 -2.95 8.04 13.56
CA LEU A 76 -4.31 7.91 13.05
C LEU A 76 -5.28 8.84 13.79
N ASP A 77 -5.16 8.94 15.11
CA ASP A 77 -5.98 9.84 15.95
C ASP A 77 -5.75 11.32 15.60
N ILE A 78 -4.49 11.72 15.38
CA ILE A 78 -4.16 13.12 15.01
C ILE A 78 -4.86 13.51 13.71
N PHE A 79 -4.99 12.61 12.76
CA PHE A 79 -5.64 12.87 11.46
C PHE A 79 -7.11 12.46 11.41
N GLY A 80 -7.68 12.01 12.51
CA GLY A 80 -9.08 11.59 12.59
C GLY A 80 -9.40 10.33 11.78
N ILE A 81 -8.42 9.44 11.61
CA ILE A 81 -8.55 8.20 10.85
C ILE A 81 -8.97 7.08 11.81
N GLU A 82 -10.10 6.44 11.53
CA GLU A 82 -10.56 5.28 12.27
C GLU A 82 -9.74 4.05 11.88
N ARG A 83 -9.21 3.35 12.87
CA ARG A 83 -8.53 2.07 12.67
C ARG A 83 -9.53 0.93 12.68
N SER A 84 -9.60 0.20 11.59
CA SER A 84 -10.31 -1.07 11.52
C SER A 84 -9.30 -2.22 11.60
N LEU A 85 -9.34 -2.95 12.71
CA LEU A 85 -8.69 -4.25 12.77
C LEU A 85 -9.52 -5.22 11.94
N SER A 86 -8.86 -6.10 11.17
CA SER A 86 -9.55 -7.11 10.37
C SER A 86 -10.33 -8.08 11.28
N LYS A 87 -11.47 -7.66 11.75
CA LYS A 87 -12.59 -8.58 11.92
C LYS A 87 -12.84 -9.09 10.51
N LYS A 88 -13.12 -10.37 10.37
CA LYS A 88 -13.54 -11.00 9.12
C LYS A 88 -14.13 -9.93 8.21
N GLY A 89 -13.27 -9.20 7.50
CA GLY A 89 -13.65 -8.08 6.69
C GLY A 89 -14.58 -8.54 5.59
N SER A 90 -15.22 -7.62 4.92
CA SER A 90 -15.99 -7.93 3.73
C SER A 90 -15.17 -8.89 2.86
N PRO A 91 -15.69 -10.06 2.46
CA PRO A 91 -14.97 -11.00 1.59
C PRO A 91 -14.41 -10.33 0.34
N TYR A 92 -15.09 -9.30 -0.16
CA TYR A 92 -14.68 -8.51 -1.31
C TYR A 92 -13.38 -7.70 -1.03
N ASP A 93 -13.31 -7.00 0.10
CA ASP A 93 -12.13 -6.18 0.46
C ASP A 93 -10.90 -7.05 0.73
N ASN A 94 -11.10 -8.23 1.33
CA ASN A 94 -10.04 -9.22 1.51
C ASN A 94 -9.55 -9.76 0.17
N ALA A 95 -10.45 -10.06 -0.75
CA ALA A 95 -10.11 -10.56 -2.10
C ALA A 95 -9.29 -9.52 -2.88
N VAL A 96 -9.65 -8.24 -2.81
CA VAL A 96 -8.90 -7.14 -3.44
C VAL A 96 -7.49 -7.04 -2.87
N ALA A 97 -7.36 -7.11 -1.57
CA ALA A 97 -6.06 -7.02 -0.89
C ALA A 97 -5.17 -8.24 -1.18
N GLU A 98 -5.74 -9.43 -1.26
CA GLU A 98 -5.02 -10.65 -1.64
C GLU A 98 -4.58 -10.62 -3.10
N ALA A 99 -5.45 -10.17 -3.99
CA ALA A 99 -5.12 -9.99 -5.41
C ALA A 99 -3.98 -8.99 -5.60
N PHE A 100 -4.01 -7.87 -4.90
CA PHE A 100 -2.92 -6.90 -4.91
C PHE A 100 -1.59 -7.50 -4.46
N ASN A 101 -1.60 -8.25 -3.37
CA ASN A 101 -0.40 -8.89 -2.84
C ASN A 101 0.21 -9.89 -3.84
N LYS A 102 -0.64 -10.68 -4.47
CA LYS A 102 -0.23 -11.63 -5.52
C LYS A 102 0.37 -10.91 -6.73
N VAL A 103 -0.28 -9.85 -7.19
CA VAL A 103 0.19 -9.04 -8.32
C VAL A 103 1.54 -8.40 -8.01
N MET A 104 1.71 -7.81 -6.85
CA MET A 104 2.97 -7.20 -6.44
C MET A 104 4.12 -8.22 -6.37
N LYS A 105 3.86 -9.39 -5.84
CA LYS A 105 4.86 -10.48 -5.82
C LYS A 105 5.23 -10.92 -7.22
N THR A 106 4.25 -11.16 -8.07
CA THR A 106 4.45 -11.69 -9.43
C THR A 106 5.09 -10.66 -10.35
N GLU A 107 4.64 -9.41 -10.31
CA GLU A 107 5.08 -8.35 -11.23
C GLU A 107 6.35 -7.64 -10.78
N PHE A 108 6.63 -7.62 -9.48
CA PHE A 108 7.74 -6.86 -8.94
C PHE A 108 8.76 -7.74 -8.21
N VAL A 109 8.36 -8.41 -7.12
CA VAL A 109 9.30 -9.10 -6.23
C VAL A 109 10.02 -10.26 -6.93
N TYR A 110 9.29 -11.09 -7.68
CA TYR A 110 9.86 -12.29 -8.30
C TYR A 110 10.57 -12.03 -9.63
N GLN A 111 10.42 -10.84 -10.18
CA GLN A 111 11.03 -10.49 -11.48
C GLN A 111 12.45 -9.94 -11.36
N LYS A 112 12.91 -9.63 -10.15
CA LYS A 112 14.15 -8.91 -9.94
C LYS A 112 14.97 -9.50 -8.80
N GLU A 113 16.30 -9.38 -8.93
CA GLU A 113 17.24 -9.59 -7.85
C GLU A 113 17.66 -8.24 -7.27
N PHE A 114 17.43 -8.06 -5.99
CA PHE A 114 17.81 -6.84 -5.28
C PHE A 114 19.12 -7.07 -4.55
N ARG A 115 20.10 -6.19 -4.79
CA ARG A 115 21.43 -6.28 -4.17
C ARG A 115 21.60 -5.35 -2.98
N SER A 116 20.79 -4.29 -2.91
CA SER A 116 20.84 -3.31 -1.84
C SER A 116 19.44 -2.75 -1.53
N LEU A 117 19.28 -2.22 -0.33
CA LEU A 117 18.05 -1.50 0.04
C LEU A 117 17.84 -0.26 -0.84
N LYS A 118 18.92 0.43 -1.20
CA LYS A 118 18.85 1.58 -2.12
C LYS A 118 18.26 1.18 -3.47
N GLN A 119 18.70 0.07 -4.04
CA GLN A 119 18.16 -0.46 -5.29
C GLN A 119 16.68 -0.82 -5.12
N LEU A 120 16.31 -1.51 -4.04
CA LEU A 120 14.93 -1.86 -3.76
C LEU A 120 14.03 -0.61 -3.69
N LYS A 121 14.47 0.43 -3.00
CA LYS A 121 13.71 1.69 -2.90
C LYS A 121 13.51 2.37 -4.25
N LEU A 122 14.54 2.44 -5.08
CA LEU A 122 14.46 3.05 -6.42
C LEU A 122 13.51 2.26 -7.32
N GLU A 123 13.66 0.96 -7.38
CA GLU A 123 12.82 0.10 -8.23
C GLU A 123 11.37 0.04 -7.74
N LEU A 124 11.16 0.10 -6.43
CA LEU A 124 9.81 0.20 -5.86
C LEU A 124 9.12 1.51 -6.28
N ALA A 125 9.81 2.63 -6.24
CA ALA A 125 9.25 3.90 -6.69
C ALA A 125 8.86 3.86 -8.18
N GLU A 126 9.68 3.27 -9.02
CA GLU A 126 9.39 3.08 -10.45
C GLU A 126 8.19 2.16 -10.67
N TYR A 127 8.12 1.06 -9.92
CA TYR A 127 6.98 0.13 -9.98
C TYR A 127 5.67 0.79 -9.56
N VAL A 128 5.67 1.54 -8.46
CA VAL A 128 4.49 2.26 -7.97
C VAL A 128 4.01 3.28 -9.00
N TYR A 129 4.93 4.03 -9.60
CA TYR A 129 4.57 4.97 -10.66
C TYR A 129 3.91 4.27 -11.85
N TRP A 130 4.51 3.19 -12.33
CA TRP A 130 3.96 2.39 -13.43
C TRP A 130 2.60 1.80 -13.06
N TYR A 131 2.46 1.22 -11.88
CA TYR A 131 1.22 0.63 -11.39
C TYR A 131 0.08 1.65 -11.35
N ASN A 132 0.33 2.84 -10.86
CA ASN A 132 -0.70 3.87 -10.71
C ASN A 132 -1.05 4.58 -12.02
N ASN A 133 -0.08 4.79 -12.91
CA ASN A 133 -0.23 5.68 -14.05
C ASN A 133 -0.28 4.98 -15.42
N LEU A 134 0.26 3.78 -15.52
CA LEU A 134 0.40 3.06 -16.81
C LEU A 134 -0.30 1.70 -16.83
N ARG A 135 -0.29 0.97 -15.71
CA ARG A 135 -0.92 -0.34 -15.62
C ARG A 135 -2.42 -0.23 -15.68
N ILE A 136 -3.04 -0.91 -16.64
CA ILE A 136 -4.50 -1.00 -16.75
C ILE A 136 -5.04 -2.13 -15.88
N HIS A 137 -6.25 -1.95 -15.35
CA HIS A 137 -6.92 -2.92 -14.49
C HIS A 137 -8.30 -3.26 -15.04
N GLY A 138 -8.57 -4.55 -15.23
CA GLY A 138 -9.88 -5.01 -15.72
C GLY A 138 -11.04 -4.60 -14.80
N SER A 139 -10.83 -4.65 -13.47
CA SER A 139 -11.81 -4.21 -12.47
C SER A 139 -12.12 -2.71 -12.49
N LEU A 140 -11.29 -1.91 -13.15
CA LEU A 140 -11.47 -0.46 -13.31
C LEU A 140 -11.90 -0.09 -14.75
N GLY A 141 -12.48 -1.02 -15.49
CA GLY A 141 -12.83 -0.81 -16.89
C GLY A 141 -11.63 -0.59 -17.80
N TYR A 142 -10.53 -1.27 -17.52
CA TYR A 142 -9.26 -1.15 -18.23
C TYR A 142 -8.61 0.23 -18.16
N LEU A 143 -8.90 0.96 -17.09
CA LEU A 143 -8.24 2.21 -16.76
C LEU A 143 -7.09 1.99 -15.78
N THR A 144 -6.18 2.96 -15.73
CA THR A 144 -5.21 3.02 -14.63
C THR A 144 -5.88 3.55 -13.36
N PRO A 145 -5.36 3.26 -12.16
CA PRO A 145 -5.89 3.80 -10.92
C PRO A 145 -6.04 5.33 -10.92
N VAL A 146 -5.04 6.04 -11.43
CA VAL A 146 -5.06 7.52 -11.49
C VAL A 146 -6.14 8.02 -12.46
N LYS A 147 -6.27 7.42 -13.64
CA LYS A 147 -7.34 7.79 -14.60
C LYS A 147 -8.73 7.51 -14.04
N TYR A 148 -8.90 6.37 -13.39
CA TYR A 148 -10.17 6.02 -12.76
C TYR A 148 -10.56 7.04 -11.69
N ARG A 149 -9.63 7.45 -10.84
CA ARG A 149 -9.86 8.50 -9.84
C ARG A 149 -10.28 9.83 -10.48
N HIS A 150 -9.59 10.28 -11.52
CA HIS A 150 -9.91 11.53 -12.19
C HIS A 150 -11.31 11.52 -12.84
N LEU A 151 -11.69 10.43 -13.50
CA LEU A 151 -13.03 10.30 -14.07
C LEU A 151 -14.12 10.32 -13.01
N ARG A 152 -13.90 9.72 -11.85
CA ARG A 152 -14.85 9.78 -10.73
C ARG A 152 -15.02 11.18 -10.17
N LEU A 153 -13.94 11.94 -10.07
CA LEU A 153 -14.00 13.35 -9.62
C LEU A 153 -14.76 14.23 -10.61
N THR A 154 -14.64 14.01 -11.91
CA THR A 154 -15.35 14.77 -12.94
C THR A 154 -16.82 14.38 -13.08
N SER A 155 -17.20 13.13 -12.78
CA SER A 155 -18.59 12.66 -12.83
C SER A 155 -19.43 13.06 -11.61
N SER A 156 -18.81 13.64 -10.60
CA SER A 156 -19.49 14.12 -9.37
C SER A 156 -20.06 15.55 -9.53
N TYR A 157 -19.92 16.15 -10.68
CA TYR A 157 -20.43 17.48 -11.01
C TYR A 157 -21.59 17.44 -11.96
#